data_81925d8481a28819dd7fcfd8bb6c9502
#
_entry.id   81925d8481a28819dd7fcfd8bb6c9502
#
_cell.length_a   1.000
_cell.length_b   1.000
_cell.length_c   1.000
_cell.angle_alpha   90.00
_cell.angle_beta   90.00
_cell.angle_gamma   90.00
#
_symmetry.space_group_name_H-M   'P 1'
#
loop_
_entity.id
_entity.type
_entity.pdbx_description
1 polymer ?
#
loop_
_entity_poly.entity_id
_entity_poly.type
_entity_poly.pdbx_seq_one_letter_code
_entity_poly.pdbx_strand_id
1 'polypeptide(L)'
;MFTFNMNQPFLENKDFRRALSLAVNRPLLVEALWQNKAIIPNGFNFPHYGASYDPDRPEFKYDLDEAKRLVAASGYDGTPIPYRTGTYYANSIPAMMMLIEMWKEIGVTITPDIAAPGSTLPDEQSFIRTWSNGQWMTDAIATMVSEFGPGRGVQKRWGWKAPAEFNELATKVGELGDGPERFDAFNRLRDIFDEEAPAVILYQPYDVYGVRKDVNWKTVTFETMELRAKNLSFV
;
A
#
# COMPACT_ATOMS: atom_id res chain seq x y z
N MET A 1 2.10 1.54 3.19
CA MET A 1 1.74 2.12 1.87
C MET A 1 1.27 3.55 2.00
N PHE A 2 1.12 4.25 0.89
CA PHE A 2 0.36 5.49 0.81
C PHE A 2 -0.69 5.39 -0.30
N THR A 3 -1.69 6.25 -0.24
CA THR A 3 -2.82 6.24 -1.15
C THR A 3 -3.20 7.66 -1.54
N PHE A 4 -3.93 7.78 -2.63
CA PHE A 4 -4.27 9.02 -3.27
C PHE A 4 -5.77 9.34 -3.16
N ASN A 5 -6.09 10.62 -3.06
CA ASN A 5 -7.44 11.10 -3.32
C ASN A 5 -7.52 11.57 -4.78
N MET A 6 -8.11 10.76 -5.62
CA MET A 6 -8.20 10.99 -7.06
C MET A 6 -9.32 11.99 -7.45
N ASN A 7 -9.98 12.61 -6.47
CA ASN A 7 -10.80 13.81 -6.68
C ASN A 7 -9.95 15.09 -6.69
N GLN A 8 -8.66 14.99 -6.35
CA GLN A 8 -7.76 16.14 -6.27
C GLN A 8 -6.99 16.35 -7.58
N PRO A 9 -6.62 17.61 -7.90
CA PRO A 9 -5.82 17.92 -9.08
C PRO A 9 -4.57 17.05 -9.19
N PHE A 10 -4.22 16.67 -10.42
CA PHE A 10 -3.10 15.80 -10.81
C PHE A 10 -3.23 14.33 -10.34
N LEU A 11 -3.86 14.07 -9.17
CA LEU A 11 -3.98 12.71 -8.62
C LEU A 11 -5.04 11.86 -9.34
N GLU A 12 -5.94 12.44 -10.11
CA GLU A 12 -6.84 11.72 -11.04
C GLU A 12 -6.09 11.10 -12.22
N ASN A 13 -4.92 11.65 -12.58
CA ASN A 13 -4.10 11.15 -13.68
C ASN A 13 -3.29 9.92 -13.25
N LYS A 14 -3.57 8.75 -13.84
CA LYS A 14 -2.87 7.50 -13.48
C LYS A 14 -1.37 7.56 -13.77
N ASP A 15 -0.96 8.24 -14.83
CA ASP A 15 0.45 8.32 -15.19
C ASP A 15 1.24 9.16 -14.18
N PHE A 16 0.61 10.19 -13.61
CA PHE A 16 1.21 10.93 -12.50
C PHE A 16 1.36 10.05 -11.25
N ARG A 17 0.34 9.26 -10.89
CA ARG A 17 0.44 8.32 -9.75
C ARG A 17 1.49 7.23 -9.99
N ARG A 18 1.59 6.70 -11.23
CA ARG A 18 2.64 5.77 -11.64
C ARG A 18 4.03 6.38 -11.51
N ALA A 19 4.20 7.64 -11.91
CA ALA A 19 5.47 8.36 -11.75
C ALA A 19 5.91 8.40 -10.28
N LEU A 20 4.98 8.71 -9.37
CA LEU A 20 5.26 8.71 -7.94
C LEU A 20 5.66 7.32 -7.44
N SER A 21 5.08 6.23 -7.97
CA SER A 21 5.47 4.86 -7.62
C SER A 21 6.85 4.48 -8.17
N LEU A 22 7.14 4.82 -9.43
CA LEU A 22 8.41 4.53 -10.10
C LEU A 22 9.61 5.25 -9.46
N ALA A 23 9.38 6.39 -8.83
CA ALA A 23 10.42 7.15 -8.14
C ALA A 23 10.71 6.64 -6.72
N VAL A 24 10.01 5.62 -6.23
CA VAL A 24 10.25 5.09 -4.88
C VAL A 24 11.37 4.07 -4.88
N ASN A 25 12.51 4.43 -4.28
CA ASN A 25 13.60 3.49 -3.97
C ASN A 25 13.27 2.70 -2.70
N ARG A 26 12.55 1.59 -2.88
CA ARG A 26 12.10 0.74 -1.77
C ARG A 26 13.23 0.09 -0.98
N PRO A 27 14.31 -0.43 -1.62
CA PRO A 27 15.47 -0.92 -0.89
C PRO A 27 16.06 0.12 0.07
N LEU A 28 16.22 1.37 -0.38
CA LEU A 28 16.73 2.45 0.48
C LEU A 28 15.80 2.73 1.66
N LEU A 29 14.47 2.70 1.46
CA LEU A 29 13.50 2.83 2.56
C LEU A 29 13.64 1.71 3.59
N VAL A 30 13.79 0.47 3.14
CA VAL A 30 13.92 -0.71 4.02
C VAL A 30 15.24 -0.69 4.77
N GLU A 31 16.34 -0.31 4.12
CA GLU A 31 17.64 -0.16 4.75
C GLU A 31 17.60 0.92 5.84
N ALA A 32 17.20 2.13 5.48
CA ALA A 32 17.26 3.30 6.35
C ALA A 32 16.27 3.24 7.53
N LEU A 33 15.07 2.75 7.31
CA LEU A 33 13.99 2.79 8.30
C LEU A 33 13.87 1.49 9.11
N TRP A 34 14.28 0.38 8.54
CA TRP A 34 14.04 -0.96 9.11
C TRP A 34 15.31 -1.80 9.26
N GLN A 35 16.51 -1.25 8.95
CA GLN A 35 17.77 -1.99 9.05
C GLN A 35 17.71 -3.33 8.30
N ASN A 36 17.10 -3.35 7.14
CA ASN A 36 16.79 -4.53 6.32
C ASN A 36 15.88 -5.57 7.01
N LYS A 37 15.11 -5.17 8.03
CA LYS A 37 14.14 -6.02 8.74
C LYS A 37 12.70 -5.71 8.29
N ALA A 38 12.48 -5.63 7.00
CA ALA A 38 11.17 -5.51 6.38
C ALA A 38 11.21 -6.21 5.01
N ILE A 39 10.07 -6.64 4.53
CA ILE A 39 9.92 -7.25 3.21
C ILE A 39 9.46 -6.16 2.23
N ILE A 40 9.95 -6.20 0.99
CA ILE A 40 9.41 -5.43 -0.12
C ILE A 40 8.48 -6.38 -0.89
N PRO A 41 7.15 -6.27 -0.73
CA PRO A 41 6.22 -7.14 -1.44
C PRO A 41 6.08 -6.71 -2.90
N ASN A 42 5.87 -7.66 -3.79
CA ASN A 42 5.64 -7.43 -5.21
C ASN A 42 4.14 -7.15 -5.48
N GLY A 43 3.67 -5.98 -5.12
CA GLY A 43 2.26 -5.63 -5.12
C GLY A 43 1.50 -6.20 -3.91
N PHE A 44 0.20 -6.39 -4.04
CA PHE A 44 -0.60 -7.15 -3.07
C PHE A 44 -0.31 -8.66 -3.21
N ASN A 45 0.92 -9.05 -2.95
CA ASN A 45 1.42 -10.40 -3.15
C ASN A 45 2.26 -10.83 -1.95
N PHE A 46 1.63 -11.52 -1.02
CA PHE A 46 2.23 -11.88 0.26
C PHE A 46 2.27 -13.40 0.45
N PRO A 47 3.36 -13.98 0.98
CA PRO A 47 3.49 -15.43 1.14
C PRO A 47 2.34 -16.10 1.93
N HIS A 48 1.71 -15.36 2.85
CA HIS A 48 0.60 -15.89 3.63
C HIS A 48 -0.73 -16.01 2.86
N TYR A 49 -0.78 -15.54 1.60
CA TYR A 49 -1.95 -15.75 0.72
C TYR A 49 -2.06 -17.18 0.17
N GLY A 50 -1.14 -18.07 0.52
CA GLY A 50 -1.21 -19.50 0.16
C GLY A 50 -1.35 -19.72 -1.34
N ALA A 51 -2.46 -20.32 -1.77
CA ALA A 51 -2.72 -20.62 -3.18
C ALA A 51 -2.83 -19.38 -4.10
N SER A 52 -3.02 -18.20 -3.53
CA SER A 52 -3.08 -16.93 -4.29
C SER A 52 -1.73 -16.18 -4.29
N TYR A 53 -0.68 -16.71 -3.67
CA TYR A 53 0.66 -16.14 -3.72
C TYR A 53 1.37 -16.53 -5.01
N ASP A 54 1.94 -15.55 -5.70
CA ASP A 54 2.74 -15.74 -6.89
C ASP A 54 4.22 -15.47 -6.58
N PRO A 55 5.05 -16.52 -6.42
CA PRO A 55 6.48 -16.35 -6.11
C PRO A 55 7.29 -15.77 -7.27
N ASP A 56 6.77 -15.86 -8.49
CA ASP A 56 7.45 -15.41 -9.73
C ASP A 56 7.02 -14.01 -10.16
N ARG A 57 6.16 -13.35 -9.39
CA ARG A 57 5.72 -11.98 -9.70
C ARG A 57 6.90 -11.02 -9.67
N PRO A 58 7.08 -10.19 -10.74
CA PRO A 58 8.19 -9.26 -10.84
C PRO A 58 8.18 -8.21 -9.72
N GLU A 59 9.37 -7.79 -9.30
CA GLU A 59 9.56 -6.72 -8.34
C GLU A 59 9.06 -5.36 -8.89
N PHE A 60 8.75 -4.45 -7.98
CA PHE A 60 8.43 -3.07 -8.34
C PHE A 60 9.60 -2.42 -9.08
N LYS A 61 9.31 -1.85 -10.23
CA LYS A 61 10.28 -1.09 -11.00
C LYS A 61 10.64 0.20 -10.27
N TYR A 62 11.94 0.51 -10.24
CA TYR A 62 12.47 1.82 -9.88
C TYR A 62 13.07 2.44 -11.15
N ASP A 63 12.52 3.57 -11.62
CA ASP A 63 12.89 4.17 -12.90
C ASP A 63 12.63 5.69 -12.86
N LEU A 64 13.66 6.44 -12.55
CA LEU A 64 13.57 7.91 -12.46
C LEU A 64 13.35 8.57 -13.80
N ASP A 65 13.91 8.03 -14.89
CA ASP A 65 13.77 8.64 -16.21
C ASP A 65 12.34 8.50 -16.73
N GLU A 66 11.76 7.32 -16.59
CA GLU A 66 10.34 7.12 -16.91
C GLU A 66 9.43 7.93 -15.99
N ALA A 67 9.74 8.01 -14.68
CA ALA A 67 9.00 8.85 -13.75
C ALA A 67 9.00 10.32 -14.15
N LYS A 68 10.15 10.88 -14.52
CA LYS A 68 10.27 12.27 -15.04
C LYS A 68 9.46 12.47 -16.30
N ARG A 69 9.53 11.52 -17.24
CA ARG A 69 8.76 11.56 -18.48
C ARG A 69 7.25 11.61 -18.21
N LEU A 70 6.76 10.78 -17.30
CA LEU A 70 5.36 10.72 -16.92
C LEU A 70 4.90 12.00 -16.20
N VAL A 71 5.71 12.56 -15.29
CA VAL A 71 5.42 13.86 -14.66
C VAL A 71 5.29 14.95 -15.71
N ALA A 72 6.24 15.05 -16.65
CA ALA A 72 6.21 16.06 -17.70
C ALA A 72 4.97 15.92 -18.61
N ALA A 73 4.52 14.70 -18.87
CA ALA A 73 3.34 14.42 -19.70
C ALA A 73 2.01 14.60 -18.96
N SER A 74 2.02 14.61 -17.61
CA SER A 74 0.81 14.63 -16.79
C SER A 74 0.09 15.97 -16.72
N GLY A 75 0.77 17.07 -17.13
CA GLY A 75 0.27 18.44 -16.95
C GLY A 75 0.53 19.01 -15.55
N TYR A 76 1.35 18.34 -14.74
CA TYR A 76 1.72 18.88 -13.43
C TYR A 76 2.50 20.20 -13.58
N ASP A 77 2.05 21.22 -12.88
CA ASP A 77 2.53 22.62 -13.02
C ASP A 77 3.48 23.08 -11.90
N GLY A 78 3.86 22.18 -11.00
CA GLY A 78 4.70 22.50 -9.85
C GLY A 78 3.93 22.89 -8.58
N THR A 79 2.59 22.95 -8.62
CA THR A 79 1.76 23.23 -7.45
C THR A 79 2.04 22.23 -6.32
N PRO A 80 2.38 22.69 -5.10
CA PRO A 80 2.67 21.81 -3.99
C PRO A 80 1.49 20.92 -3.63
N ILE A 81 1.74 19.61 -3.49
CA ILE A 81 0.73 18.61 -3.13
C ILE A 81 0.88 18.24 -1.66
N PRO A 82 -0.17 18.37 -0.83
CA PRO A 82 -0.12 17.96 0.56
C PRO A 82 0.02 16.45 0.72
N TYR A 83 0.94 15.99 1.57
CA TYR A 83 1.05 14.60 2.00
C TYR A 83 0.85 14.49 3.51
N ARG A 84 -0.26 13.86 3.90
CA ARG A 84 -0.63 13.69 5.29
C ARG A 84 -0.12 12.40 5.88
N THR A 85 0.56 12.49 7.00
CA THR A 85 0.93 11.35 7.85
C THR A 85 0.87 11.74 9.33
N GLY A 86 1.17 10.81 10.23
CA GLY A 86 1.19 11.05 11.68
C GLY A 86 1.96 9.94 12.38
N THR A 87 1.91 9.90 13.71
CA THR A 87 2.63 8.92 14.54
C THR A 87 1.88 7.59 14.71
N TYR A 88 0.79 7.39 14.00
CA TYR A 88 -0.06 6.19 14.12
C TYR A 88 0.52 4.92 13.48
N TYR A 89 1.53 5.06 12.63
CA TYR A 89 2.32 3.93 12.12
C TYR A 89 3.80 4.16 12.37
N ALA A 90 4.52 3.09 12.72
CA ALA A 90 5.96 3.15 12.92
C ALA A 90 6.67 3.67 11.65
N ASN A 91 7.63 4.56 11.83
CA ASN A 91 8.43 5.16 10.76
C ASN A 91 7.63 5.92 9.67
N SER A 92 6.34 6.22 9.88
CA SER A 92 5.53 6.90 8.85
C SER A 92 6.01 8.31 8.52
N ILE A 93 6.42 9.10 9.52
CA ILE A 93 6.96 10.45 9.30
C ILE A 93 8.33 10.39 8.60
N PRO A 94 9.33 9.62 9.07
CA PRO A 94 10.58 9.45 8.33
C PRO A 94 10.40 8.93 6.91
N ALA A 95 9.48 7.99 6.69
CA ALA A 95 9.17 7.49 5.34
C ALA A 95 8.63 8.61 4.44
N MET A 96 7.70 9.42 4.92
CA MET A 96 7.20 10.57 4.18
C MET A 96 8.32 11.53 3.79
N MET A 97 9.23 11.85 4.72
CA MET A 97 10.35 12.76 4.44
C MET A 97 11.28 12.22 3.35
N MET A 98 11.57 10.92 3.37
CA MET A 98 12.37 10.27 2.32
C MET A 98 11.63 10.29 0.96
N LEU A 99 10.34 10.04 0.94
CA LEU A 99 9.53 10.10 -0.27
C LEU A 99 9.49 11.50 -0.87
N ILE A 100 9.40 12.54 -0.04
CA ILE A 100 9.46 13.94 -0.48
C ILE A 100 10.76 14.22 -1.26
N GLU A 101 11.90 13.78 -0.74
CA GLU A 101 13.18 13.98 -1.44
C GLU A 101 13.24 13.15 -2.74
N MET A 102 12.76 11.91 -2.73
CA MET A 102 12.69 11.09 -3.95
C MET A 102 11.80 11.73 -5.04
N TRP A 103 10.65 12.28 -4.67
CA TRP A 103 9.75 12.91 -5.63
C TRP A 103 10.24 14.28 -6.12
N LYS A 104 11.01 14.96 -5.31
CA LYS A 104 11.71 16.19 -5.75
C LYS A 104 12.68 15.91 -6.90
N GLU A 105 13.33 14.73 -6.93
CA GLU A 105 14.21 14.33 -8.03
C GLU A 105 13.49 14.21 -9.39
N ILE A 106 12.19 13.95 -9.36
CA ILE A 106 11.34 13.88 -10.56
C ILE A 106 10.53 15.16 -10.80
N GLY A 107 10.85 16.26 -10.08
CA GLY A 107 10.22 17.56 -10.25
C GLY A 107 8.88 17.74 -9.53
N VAL A 108 8.52 16.86 -8.59
CA VAL A 108 7.27 16.98 -7.83
C VAL A 108 7.52 17.65 -6.48
N THR A 109 6.73 18.66 -6.16
CA THR A 109 6.77 19.40 -4.89
C THR A 109 5.71 18.87 -3.94
N ILE A 110 6.14 18.43 -2.76
CA ILE A 110 5.25 17.94 -1.70
C ILE A 110 5.32 18.84 -0.48
N THR A 111 4.16 19.16 0.09
CA THR A 111 4.07 19.83 1.39
C THR A 111 3.76 18.78 2.48
N PRO A 112 4.64 18.60 3.48
CA PRO A 112 4.36 17.69 4.58
C PRO A 112 3.21 18.21 5.45
N ASP A 113 2.25 17.35 5.73
CA ASP A 113 1.14 17.58 6.67
C ASP A 113 1.20 16.53 7.79
N ILE A 114 1.76 16.91 8.93
CA ILE A 114 1.91 16.02 10.08
C ILE A 114 0.69 16.16 10.99
N ALA A 115 -0.13 15.13 11.00
CA ALA A 115 -1.35 15.08 11.80
C ALA A 115 -1.05 15.05 13.30
N ALA A 116 -1.69 15.92 14.06
CA ALA A 116 -1.69 15.82 15.52
C ALA A 116 -2.44 14.54 15.95
N PRO A 117 -2.05 13.91 17.09
CA PRO A 117 -2.77 12.74 17.59
C PRO A 117 -4.27 13.00 17.75
N GLY A 118 -5.09 12.09 17.21
CA GLY A 118 -6.54 12.19 17.24
C GLY A 118 -7.17 13.21 16.27
N SER A 119 -6.35 13.93 15.47
CA SER A 119 -6.89 14.85 14.46
C SER A 119 -7.46 14.10 13.27
N THR A 120 -8.58 14.59 12.77
CA THR A 120 -9.20 14.14 11.52
C THR A 120 -9.04 15.20 10.44
N LEU A 121 -9.02 14.78 9.18
CA LEU A 121 -9.05 15.67 8.03
C LEU A 121 -10.23 15.26 7.15
N PRO A 122 -11.10 16.19 6.74
CA PRO A 122 -12.13 15.90 5.75
C PRO A 122 -11.53 15.31 4.48
N ASP A 123 -12.25 14.39 3.85
CA ASP A 123 -11.75 13.72 2.63
C ASP A 123 -11.45 14.73 1.51
N GLU A 124 -12.23 15.81 1.42
CA GLU A 124 -12.09 16.87 0.43
C GLU A 124 -10.74 17.62 0.54
N GLN A 125 -10.14 17.62 1.72
CA GLN A 125 -8.86 18.29 1.99
C GLN A 125 -7.67 17.32 1.94
N SER A 126 -7.93 16.03 1.77
CA SER A 126 -6.88 15.01 1.67
C SER A 126 -6.39 14.89 0.24
N PHE A 127 -5.07 14.80 0.05
CA PHE A 127 -4.42 14.56 -1.24
C PHE A 127 -3.70 13.22 -1.24
N ILE A 128 -2.55 13.15 -0.61
CA ILE A 128 -1.80 11.90 -0.38
C ILE A 128 -1.83 11.62 1.11
N ARG A 129 -1.98 10.37 1.50
CA ARG A 129 -1.89 9.98 2.91
C ARG A 129 -1.22 8.63 3.11
N THR A 130 -0.50 8.51 4.21
CA THR A 130 -0.01 7.22 4.70
C THR A 130 -1.19 6.35 5.13
N TRP A 131 -1.14 5.08 4.76
CA TRP A 131 -2.12 4.08 5.15
C TRP A 131 -1.46 2.74 5.42
N SER A 132 -2.04 1.96 6.32
CA SER A 132 -1.68 0.56 6.51
C SER A 132 -2.52 -0.34 5.61
N ASN A 133 -1.96 -1.49 5.29
CA ASN A 133 -2.69 -2.56 4.67
C ASN A 133 -3.07 -3.56 5.78
N GLY A 134 -4.22 -3.35 6.40
CA GLY A 134 -4.72 -4.26 7.44
C GLY A 134 -4.97 -5.66 6.88
N GLN A 135 -4.23 -6.63 7.38
CA GLN A 135 -4.34 -8.03 6.97
C GLN A 135 -5.23 -8.79 7.97
N TRP A 136 -6.53 -8.56 7.92
CA TRP A 136 -7.50 -9.15 8.89
C TRP A 136 -7.75 -10.63 8.67
N MET A 137 -7.43 -11.16 7.51
CA MET A 137 -7.53 -12.58 7.17
C MET A 137 -6.40 -12.99 6.23
N THR A 138 -6.16 -14.28 6.13
CA THR A 138 -5.12 -14.84 5.26
C THR A 138 -5.51 -14.82 3.78
N ASP A 139 -6.75 -14.54 3.47
CA ASP A 139 -7.24 -14.49 2.09
C ASP A 139 -6.73 -13.24 1.37
N ALA A 140 -6.33 -13.41 0.13
CA ALA A 140 -5.80 -12.35 -0.73
C ALA A 140 -6.79 -11.19 -0.99
N ILE A 141 -8.10 -11.44 -0.86
CA ILE A 141 -9.12 -10.40 -1.01
C ILE A 141 -9.20 -9.44 0.18
N ALA A 142 -8.58 -9.77 1.30
CA ALA A 142 -8.75 -9.08 2.58
C ALA A 142 -8.56 -7.57 2.53
N THR A 143 -7.63 -7.09 1.74
CA THR A 143 -7.39 -5.65 1.60
C THR A 143 -7.71 -5.16 0.21
N MET A 144 -7.16 -5.76 -0.83
CA MET A 144 -7.32 -5.24 -2.18
C MET A 144 -8.80 -5.13 -2.57
N VAL A 145 -9.58 -6.19 -2.37
CA VAL A 145 -11.00 -6.18 -2.74
C VAL A 145 -11.84 -5.43 -1.72
N SER A 146 -11.54 -5.56 -0.41
CA SER A 146 -12.32 -4.90 0.63
C SER A 146 -12.22 -3.38 0.62
N GLU A 147 -11.10 -2.82 0.19
CA GLU A 147 -10.88 -1.38 0.19
C GLU A 147 -10.97 -0.75 -1.20
N PHE A 148 -10.49 -1.47 -2.23
CA PHE A 148 -10.40 -0.97 -3.60
C PHE A 148 -11.50 -1.54 -4.53
N GLY A 149 -12.23 -2.58 -4.12
CA GLY A 149 -13.27 -3.23 -4.92
C GLY A 149 -14.47 -2.33 -5.21
N PRO A 150 -15.46 -2.87 -5.99
CA PRO A 150 -16.63 -2.12 -6.43
C PRO A 150 -17.39 -1.50 -5.26
N GLY A 151 -17.63 -0.20 -5.33
CA GLY A 151 -18.37 0.54 -4.30
C GLY A 151 -17.70 0.67 -2.95
N ARG A 152 -16.39 0.30 -2.83
CA ARG A 152 -15.62 0.44 -1.60
C ARG A 152 -15.03 1.84 -1.44
N GLY A 153 -14.34 2.06 -0.30
CA GLY A 153 -13.93 3.39 0.15
C GLY A 153 -13.10 4.16 -0.86
N VAL A 154 -12.13 3.53 -1.52
CA VAL A 154 -11.25 4.21 -2.47
C VAL A 154 -12.01 4.65 -3.74
N GLN A 155 -12.95 3.85 -4.23
CA GLN A 155 -13.80 4.26 -5.35
C GLN A 155 -14.83 5.31 -4.95
N LYS A 156 -15.53 5.12 -3.82
CA LYS A 156 -16.63 6.00 -3.38
C LYS A 156 -16.17 7.35 -2.88
N ARG A 157 -15.15 7.35 -2.02
CA ARG A 157 -14.72 8.55 -1.27
C ARG A 157 -13.56 9.26 -1.95
N TRP A 158 -12.65 8.47 -2.55
CA TRP A 158 -11.39 8.99 -3.07
C TRP A 158 -11.32 8.99 -4.60
N GLY A 159 -12.47 8.80 -5.25
CA GLY A 159 -12.68 9.07 -6.65
C GLY A 159 -11.92 8.16 -7.62
N TRP A 160 -11.43 6.99 -7.16
CA TRP A 160 -10.83 6.07 -8.09
C TRP A 160 -11.84 5.49 -9.06
N LYS A 161 -11.68 5.85 -10.33
CA LYS A 161 -12.46 5.29 -11.43
C LYS A 161 -11.81 3.99 -11.90
N ALA A 162 -12.01 2.91 -11.12
CA ALA A 162 -11.45 1.61 -11.46
C ALA A 162 -11.93 1.16 -12.84
N PRO A 163 -11.07 0.52 -13.67
CA PRO A 163 -11.48 -0.11 -14.90
C PRO A 163 -12.60 -1.13 -14.67
N ALA A 164 -13.51 -1.31 -15.64
CA ALA A 164 -14.60 -2.28 -15.54
C ALA A 164 -14.07 -3.69 -15.26
N GLU A 165 -13.00 -4.10 -15.97
CA GLU A 165 -12.31 -5.37 -15.76
C GLU A 165 -11.85 -5.58 -14.30
N PHE A 166 -11.33 -4.52 -13.64
CA PHE A 166 -10.96 -4.61 -12.23
C PHE A 166 -12.16 -4.94 -11.36
N ASN A 167 -13.28 -4.27 -11.57
CA ASN A 167 -14.49 -4.48 -10.79
C ASN A 167 -15.11 -5.88 -11.00
N GLU A 168 -15.10 -6.37 -12.22
CA GLU A 168 -15.53 -7.72 -12.56
C GLU A 168 -14.66 -8.79 -11.89
N LEU A 169 -13.33 -8.65 -12.00
CA LEU A 169 -12.37 -9.55 -11.37
C LEU A 169 -12.45 -9.50 -9.85
N ALA A 170 -12.60 -8.31 -9.25
CA ALA A 170 -12.74 -8.14 -7.80
C ALA A 170 -13.98 -8.87 -7.25
N THR A 171 -15.08 -8.88 -8.00
CA THR A 171 -16.26 -9.66 -7.67
C THR A 171 -15.99 -11.15 -7.82
N LYS A 172 -15.44 -11.55 -8.97
CA LYS A 172 -15.18 -12.95 -9.31
C LYS A 172 -14.25 -13.65 -8.30
N VAL A 173 -13.13 -13.01 -7.90
CA VAL A 173 -12.19 -13.63 -6.93
C VAL A 173 -12.81 -13.82 -5.54
N GLY A 174 -13.84 -13.06 -5.20
CA GLY A 174 -14.60 -13.25 -3.95
C GLY A 174 -15.55 -14.44 -3.98
N GLU A 175 -15.92 -14.93 -5.17
CA GLU A 175 -16.86 -16.03 -5.39
C GLU A 175 -16.16 -17.37 -5.66
N LEU A 176 -14.90 -17.32 -6.12
CA LEU A 176 -14.10 -18.50 -6.45
C LEU A 176 -13.45 -19.11 -5.20
N GLY A 177 -13.45 -20.44 -5.14
CA GLY A 177 -12.58 -21.20 -4.24
C GLY A 177 -11.12 -21.22 -4.72
N ASP A 178 -10.22 -21.66 -3.86
CA ASP A 178 -8.80 -21.78 -4.21
C ASP A 178 -8.59 -22.70 -5.42
N GLY A 179 -7.76 -22.26 -6.35
CA GLY A 179 -7.45 -23.00 -7.56
C GLY A 179 -6.87 -22.10 -8.66
N PRO A 180 -6.46 -22.70 -9.81
CA PRO A 180 -5.82 -21.97 -10.91
C PRO A 180 -6.65 -20.79 -11.43
N GLU A 181 -7.96 -20.96 -11.56
CA GLU A 181 -8.83 -19.88 -12.05
C GLU A 181 -8.83 -18.65 -11.12
N ARG A 182 -8.88 -18.88 -9.81
CA ARG A 182 -8.78 -17.80 -8.82
C ARG A 182 -7.41 -17.15 -8.82
N PHE A 183 -6.34 -17.96 -8.93
CA PHE A 183 -4.96 -17.49 -9.03
C PHE A 183 -4.76 -16.57 -10.23
N ASP A 184 -5.19 -17.00 -11.42
CA ASP A 184 -5.07 -16.21 -12.65
C ASP A 184 -5.87 -14.91 -12.57
N ALA A 185 -7.11 -14.98 -12.09
CA ALA A 185 -7.96 -13.81 -11.90
C ALA A 185 -7.36 -12.82 -10.89
N PHE A 186 -6.76 -13.32 -9.81
CA PHE A 186 -6.12 -12.47 -8.80
C PHE A 186 -4.81 -11.86 -9.31
N ASN A 187 -4.02 -12.57 -10.12
CA ASN A 187 -2.84 -12.02 -10.76
C ASN A 187 -3.21 -10.89 -11.72
N ARG A 188 -4.23 -11.10 -12.55
CA ARG A 188 -4.72 -10.04 -13.44
C ARG A 188 -5.24 -8.82 -12.68
N LEU A 189 -5.95 -9.05 -11.56
CA LEU A 189 -6.42 -7.98 -10.67
C LEU A 189 -5.24 -7.14 -10.12
N ARG A 190 -4.15 -7.81 -9.72
CA ARG A 190 -2.92 -7.16 -9.26
C ARG A 190 -2.24 -6.34 -10.36
N ASP A 191 -2.19 -6.86 -11.58
CA ASP A 191 -1.60 -6.15 -12.73
C ASP A 191 -2.33 -4.84 -13.02
N ILE A 192 -3.66 -4.88 -13.03
CA ILE A 192 -4.48 -3.67 -13.20
C ILE A 192 -4.26 -2.70 -12.04
N PHE A 193 -4.17 -3.20 -10.81
CA PHE A 193 -3.91 -2.37 -9.63
C PHE A 193 -2.56 -1.65 -9.73
N ASP A 194 -1.51 -2.35 -10.13
CA ASP A 194 -0.17 -1.78 -10.27
C ASP A 194 -0.11 -0.78 -11.45
N GLU A 195 -0.83 -1.07 -12.54
CA GLU A 195 -0.95 -0.15 -13.68
C GLU A 195 -1.72 1.12 -13.33
N GLU A 196 -2.82 1.01 -12.62
CA GLU A 196 -3.67 2.14 -12.22
C GLU A 196 -3.10 2.93 -11.03
N ALA A 197 -2.24 2.30 -10.22
CA ALA A 197 -1.58 2.86 -9.05
C ALA A 197 -2.53 3.66 -8.12
N PRO A 198 -3.68 3.13 -7.67
CA PRO A 198 -4.56 3.85 -6.74
C PRO A 198 -3.96 3.98 -5.35
N ALA A 199 -2.97 3.17 -5.04
CA ALA A 199 -2.09 3.24 -3.89
C ALA A 199 -0.72 2.68 -4.23
N VAL A 200 0.28 3.00 -3.40
CA VAL A 200 1.66 2.53 -3.59
C VAL A 200 2.13 1.80 -2.36
N ILE A 201 2.46 0.52 -2.53
CA ILE A 201 3.02 -0.32 -1.48
C ILE A 201 4.50 0.01 -1.33
N LEU A 202 4.95 0.23 -0.10
CA LEU A 202 6.34 0.57 0.21
C LEU A 202 7.11 -0.64 0.71
N TYR A 203 6.68 -1.17 1.84
CA TYR A 203 7.29 -2.27 2.56
C TYR A 203 6.28 -2.91 3.51
N GLN A 204 6.60 -4.11 3.98
CA GLN A 204 5.90 -4.82 5.06
C GLN A 204 6.89 -5.04 6.20
N PRO A 205 6.79 -4.29 7.30
CA PRO A 205 7.65 -4.49 8.46
C PRO A 205 7.25 -5.75 9.22
N TYR A 206 8.17 -6.29 10.00
CA TYR A 206 7.86 -7.31 10.99
C TYR A 206 7.28 -6.66 12.23
N ASP A 207 6.26 -7.28 12.80
CA ASP A 207 5.82 -6.98 14.16
C ASP A 207 6.82 -7.57 15.16
N VAL A 208 7.20 -6.76 16.16
CA VAL A 208 8.20 -7.17 17.16
C VAL A 208 7.54 -7.18 18.53
N TYR A 209 7.59 -8.31 19.19
CA TYR A 209 7.00 -8.52 20.49
C TYR A 209 8.06 -8.86 21.54
N GLY A 210 7.99 -8.21 22.70
CA GLY A 210 8.72 -8.61 23.89
C GLY A 210 7.91 -9.61 24.71
N VAL A 211 8.49 -10.80 24.95
CA VAL A 211 7.82 -11.85 25.73
C VAL A 211 8.69 -12.25 26.92
N ARG A 212 8.10 -12.40 28.11
CA ARG A 212 8.80 -12.90 29.30
C ARG A 212 9.31 -14.33 29.05
N LYS A 213 10.44 -14.69 29.66
CA LYS A 213 11.08 -16.01 29.44
C LYS A 213 10.25 -17.21 29.90
N ASP A 214 9.33 -16.99 30.84
CA ASP A 214 8.42 -17.99 31.37
C ASP A 214 7.09 -18.07 30.61
N VAL A 215 6.97 -17.35 29.49
CA VAL A 215 5.77 -17.33 28.64
C VAL A 215 6.12 -17.89 27.26
N ASN A 216 5.44 -18.94 26.86
CA ASN A 216 5.43 -19.41 25.48
C ASN A 216 4.19 -18.84 24.79
N TRP A 217 4.41 -17.96 23.82
CA TRP A 217 3.34 -17.43 23.00
C TRP A 217 3.62 -17.69 21.52
N LYS A 218 2.67 -18.38 20.89
CA LYS A 218 2.69 -18.62 19.45
C LYS A 218 2.02 -17.42 18.75
N THR A 219 2.80 -16.65 18.03
CA THR A 219 2.27 -15.55 17.20
C THR A 219 1.35 -16.08 16.10
N VAL A 220 0.36 -15.28 15.73
CA VAL A 220 -0.50 -15.50 14.57
C VAL A 220 -0.21 -14.43 13.51
N THR A 221 -0.60 -14.68 12.26
CA THR A 221 -0.31 -13.81 11.12
C THR A 221 -1.14 -12.52 11.06
N PHE A 222 -1.99 -12.26 12.05
CA PHE A 222 -2.86 -11.08 12.07
C PHE A 222 -2.36 -10.01 13.02
N GLU A 223 -2.75 -8.76 12.80
CA GLU A 223 -2.39 -7.59 13.61
C GLU A 223 -2.79 -7.72 15.10
N THR A 224 -3.61 -8.70 15.46
CA THR A 224 -4.09 -8.88 16.82
C THR A 224 -3.30 -9.91 17.60
N MET A 225 -2.90 -9.58 18.82
CA MET A 225 -2.35 -10.54 19.77
C MET A 225 -3.44 -11.55 20.19
N GLU A 226 -3.36 -12.79 19.67
CA GLU A 226 -4.27 -13.84 20.11
C GLU A 226 -3.72 -14.55 21.36
N LEU A 227 -4.27 -14.21 22.52
CA LEU A 227 -3.83 -14.73 23.84
C LEU A 227 -4.68 -15.94 24.34
N ARG A 228 -5.25 -16.72 23.44
CA ARG A 228 -5.99 -17.93 23.80
C ARG A 228 -5.07 -19.04 24.28
N ALA A 229 -5.59 -19.92 25.12
CA ALA A 229 -4.84 -21.04 25.72
C ALA A 229 -4.14 -21.94 24.68
N LYS A 230 -4.68 -22.04 23.44
CA LYS A 230 -4.04 -22.79 22.35
C LYS A 230 -2.74 -22.15 21.86
N ASN A 231 -2.55 -20.83 22.11
CA ASN A 231 -1.41 -20.05 21.64
C ASN A 231 -0.51 -19.54 22.78
N LEU A 232 -0.94 -19.70 24.02
CA LEU A 232 -0.27 -19.18 25.21
C LEU A 232 -0.14 -20.27 26.27
N SER A 233 1.06 -20.47 26.78
CA SER A 233 1.32 -21.32 27.95
C SER A 233 2.40 -20.72 28.82
N PHE A 234 2.46 -21.14 30.05
CA PHE A 234 3.52 -20.79 31.00
C PHE A 234 4.44 -21.99 31.22
N VAL A 235 5.73 -21.71 31.40
CA VAL A 235 6.78 -22.71 31.72
C VAL A 235 6.98 -22.76 33.19
#